data_ed2a6a74056e0f4e65bfda2c220e1197
#
_entry.id   ed2a6a74056e0f4e65bfda2c220e1197
#
_cell.length_a   1.000
_cell.length_b   1.000
_cell.length_c   1.000
_cell.angle_alpha   90.00
_cell.angle_beta   90.00
_cell.angle_gamma   90.00
#
_symmetry.space_group_name_H-M   'P 1'
#
loop_
_entity.id
_entity.type
_entity.pdbx_description
1 polymer ?
#
loop_
_entity_poly.entity_id
_entity_poly.type
_entity_poly.pdbx_seq_one_letter_code
_entity_poly.pdbx_strand_id
1 'polypeptide(L)'
;MKFVFVSNYLNHHQIPFCNAMYELLGGDFAFVQTEPMEEERVRMGWSKDIQAPYLRLYYHEEEACRRLIAEAKVVFFGGTDEEGYIRERLDLGKPVIRYSERLYKSGQWKAVSPRGLLKKYQDHTRYRRRPVYMLCAGAYVASDFHIVRAYPKKLLRWGYFPETRE
;
A
#
# COMPACT_ATOMS: atom_id res chain seq x y z
N MET A 1 -13.15 13.05 1.00
CA MET A 1 -12.56 11.78 1.47
C MET A 1 -11.40 12.04 2.41
N LYS A 2 -11.38 11.43 3.60
CA LYS A 2 -10.28 11.60 4.56
C LYS A 2 -9.16 10.60 4.32
N PHE A 3 -9.50 9.34 4.07
CA PHE A 3 -8.53 8.26 3.98
C PHE A 3 -8.88 7.31 2.84
N VAL A 4 -7.93 7.04 1.96
CA VAL A 4 -8.06 6.08 0.86
C VAL A 4 -6.96 5.03 0.98
N PHE A 5 -7.34 3.76 1.02
CA PHE A 5 -6.42 2.64 0.97
C PHE A 5 -6.36 2.09 -0.46
N VAL A 6 -5.19 2.09 -1.07
CA VAL A 6 -4.94 1.59 -2.43
C VAL A 6 -4.09 0.33 -2.34
N SER A 7 -4.61 -0.78 -2.87
CA SER A 7 -3.93 -2.07 -2.89
C SER A 7 -4.36 -2.89 -4.10
N ASN A 8 -3.65 -3.98 -4.39
CA ASN A 8 -4.00 -4.88 -5.50
C ASN A 8 -5.42 -5.41 -5.39
N TYR A 9 -5.73 -6.17 -4.35
CA TYR A 9 -7.09 -6.67 -4.07
C TYR A 9 -7.35 -6.73 -2.57
N LEU A 10 -8.62 -6.56 -2.19
CA LEU A 10 -9.06 -6.71 -0.81
C LEU A 10 -9.01 -8.19 -0.43
N ASN A 11 -8.38 -8.53 0.69
CA ASN A 11 -8.21 -9.88 1.17
C ASN A 11 -8.45 -10.01 2.68
N HIS A 12 -8.51 -11.25 3.17
CA HIS A 12 -8.83 -11.56 4.57
C HIS A 12 -7.86 -10.96 5.61
N HIS A 13 -6.63 -10.61 5.22
CA HIS A 13 -5.70 -9.90 6.11
C HIS A 13 -5.95 -8.40 6.22
N GLN A 14 -6.69 -7.84 5.27
CA GLN A 14 -6.98 -6.40 5.20
C GLN A 14 -8.40 -6.08 5.66
N ILE A 15 -9.34 -7.02 5.51
CA ILE A 15 -10.75 -6.82 5.84
C ILE A 15 -10.96 -6.32 7.28
N PRO A 16 -10.37 -6.92 8.33
CA PRO A 16 -10.58 -6.44 9.70
C PRO A 16 -10.12 -4.99 9.90
N PHE A 17 -8.97 -4.64 9.32
CA PHE A 17 -8.49 -3.26 9.33
C PHE A 17 -9.42 -2.32 8.58
N CYS A 18 -9.88 -2.70 7.39
CA CYS A 18 -10.78 -1.89 6.57
C CYS A 18 -12.15 -1.70 7.24
N ASN A 19 -12.68 -2.73 7.88
CA ASN A 19 -13.93 -2.65 8.65
C ASN A 19 -13.81 -1.65 9.81
N ALA A 20 -12.74 -1.75 10.61
CA ALA A 20 -12.48 -0.81 11.70
C ALA A 20 -12.31 0.64 11.18
N MET A 21 -11.63 0.82 10.06
CA MET A 21 -11.50 2.15 9.44
C MET A 21 -12.84 2.69 8.94
N TYR A 22 -13.69 1.83 8.41
CA TYR A 22 -15.03 2.23 7.98
C TYR A 22 -15.95 2.54 9.15
N GLU A 23 -15.87 1.81 10.24
CA GLU A 23 -16.59 2.13 11.49
C GLU A 23 -16.20 3.51 12.02
N LEU A 24 -14.91 3.86 11.97
CA LEU A 24 -14.40 5.14 12.46
C LEU A 24 -14.68 6.33 11.54
N LEU A 25 -14.67 6.13 10.23
CA LEU A 25 -14.67 7.22 9.24
C LEU A 25 -15.93 7.24 8.37
N GLY A 26 -16.71 6.17 8.36
CA GLY A 26 -17.88 6.03 7.50
C GLY A 26 -17.56 6.30 6.03
N GLY A 27 -18.37 7.13 5.39
CA GLY A 27 -18.18 7.52 3.99
C GLY A 27 -16.90 8.30 3.68
N ASP A 28 -16.09 8.65 4.69
CA ASP A 28 -14.78 9.28 4.52
C ASP A 28 -13.62 8.27 4.36
N PHE A 29 -13.93 6.96 4.36
CA PHE A 29 -13.00 5.87 4.07
C PHE A 29 -13.36 5.17 2.75
N ALA A 30 -12.36 4.83 1.95
CA ALA A 30 -12.51 3.95 0.79
C ALA A 30 -11.30 3.03 0.63
N PHE A 31 -11.53 1.81 0.17
CA PHE A 31 -10.53 0.88 -0.31
C PHE A 31 -10.59 0.83 -1.84
N VAL A 32 -9.52 1.21 -2.50
CA VAL A 32 -9.38 1.14 -3.96
C VAL A 32 -8.61 -0.12 -4.32
N GLN A 33 -9.31 -1.07 -4.88
CA GLN A 33 -8.75 -2.31 -5.43
C GLN A 33 -8.28 -2.05 -6.86
N THR A 34 -6.97 -2.25 -7.12
CA THR A 34 -6.37 -1.92 -8.42
C THR A 34 -6.44 -3.04 -9.44
N GLU A 35 -6.60 -4.28 -8.99
CA GLU A 35 -6.57 -5.48 -9.82
C GLU A 35 -7.67 -6.47 -9.40
N PRO A 36 -8.24 -7.23 -10.33
CA PRO A 36 -9.10 -8.36 -9.96
C PRO A 36 -8.29 -9.42 -9.20
N MET A 37 -8.96 -10.18 -8.33
CA MET A 37 -8.33 -11.28 -7.60
C MET A 37 -7.77 -12.32 -8.60
N GLU A 38 -6.50 -12.70 -8.42
CA GLU A 38 -5.85 -13.74 -9.22
C GLU A 38 -6.55 -15.09 -9.05
N GLU A 39 -6.75 -15.82 -10.16
CA GLU A 39 -7.40 -17.13 -10.13
C GLU A 39 -6.67 -18.14 -9.24
N GLU A 40 -5.35 -18.06 -9.16
CA GLU A 40 -4.56 -18.90 -8.27
C GLU A 40 -4.95 -18.69 -6.80
N ARG A 41 -5.15 -17.44 -6.37
CA ARG A 41 -5.60 -17.10 -5.01
C ARG A 41 -7.00 -17.63 -4.73
N VAL A 42 -7.89 -17.54 -5.73
CA VAL A 42 -9.24 -18.09 -5.61
C VAL A 42 -9.19 -19.63 -5.44
N ARG A 43 -8.32 -20.34 -6.18
CA ARG A 43 -8.09 -21.78 -6.02
C ARG A 43 -7.53 -22.14 -4.64
N MET A 44 -6.79 -21.22 -4.01
CA MET A 44 -6.28 -21.35 -2.64
C MET A 44 -7.32 -21.03 -1.56
N GLY A 45 -8.58 -20.78 -1.95
CA GLY A 45 -9.69 -20.54 -1.03
C GLY A 45 -9.90 -19.06 -0.66
N TRP A 46 -9.28 -18.12 -1.37
CA TRP A 46 -9.54 -16.70 -1.15
C TRP A 46 -10.87 -16.29 -1.79
N SER A 47 -11.66 -15.46 -1.08
CA SER A 47 -12.94 -15.01 -1.60
C SER A 47 -12.75 -14.05 -2.78
N LYS A 48 -13.42 -14.35 -3.91
CA LYS A 48 -13.43 -13.50 -5.11
C LYS A 48 -14.47 -12.38 -5.00
N ASP A 49 -15.59 -12.65 -4.34
CA ASP A 49 -16.77 -11.79 -4.34
C ASP A 49 -16.95 -11.08 -3.00
N ILE A 50 -15.89 -10.37 -2.56
CA ILE A 50 -15.97 -9.56 -1.35
C ILE A 50 -16.80 -8.32 -1.67
N GLN A 51 -17.95 -8.17 -1.01
CA GLN A 51 -18.77 -6.96 -1.08
C GLN A 51 -18.57 -6.16 0.20
N ALA A 52 -18.14 -4.92 0.06
CA ALA A 52 -17.99 -4.00 1.18
C ALA A 52 -18.38 -2.57 0.74
N PRO A 53 -19.04 -1.79 1.60
CA PRO A 53 -19.55 -0.46 1.24
C PRO A 53 -18.43 0.52 0.89
N TYR A 54 -17.21 0.28 1.38
CA TYR A 54 -16.02 1.07 1.13
C TYR A 54 -15.21 0.60 -0.09
N LEU A 55 -15.56 -0.54 -0.72
CA LEU A 55 -14.80 -1.09 -1.84
C LEU A 55 -15.07 -0.31 -3.13
N ARG A 56 -14.02 0.05 -3.84
CA ARG A 56 -14.03 0.68 -5.16
C ARG A 56 -13.10 -0.11 -6.08
N LEU A 57 -13.58 -0.43 -7.28
CA LEU A 57 -12.85 -1.24 -8.24
C LEU A 57 -12.23 -0.33 -9.31
N TYR A 58 -10.94 -0.09 -9.22
CA TYR A 58 -10.22 0.81 -10.13
C TYR A 58 -10.45 0.47 -11.61
N TYR A 59 -10.43 -0.80 -11.95
CA TYR A 59 -10.62 -1.31 -13.31
C TYR A 59 -12.07 -1.18 -13.85
N HIS A 60 -13.02 -0.78 -13.03
CA HIS A 60 -14.40 -0.48 -13.44
C HIS A 60 -14.72 1.03 -13.38
N GLU A 61 -14.09 1.75 -12.47
CA GLU A 61 -14.38 3.16 -12.19
C GLU A 61 -13.08 3.99 -12.06
N GLU A 62 -12.18 3.85 -13.04
CA GLU A 62 -10.83 4.41 -13.01
C GLU A 62 -10.81 5.90 -12.67
N GLU A 63 -11.60 6.73 -13.39
CA GLU A 63 -11.55 8.17 -13.18
C GLU A 63 -12.05 8.58 -11.79
N ALA A 64 -13.09 7.92 -11.29
CA ALA A 64 -13.58 8.16 -9.94
C ALA A 64 -12.53 7.77 -8.89
N CYS A 65 -11.87 6.62 -9.06
CA CYS A 65 -10.80 6.17 -8.18
C CYS A 65 -9.57 7.09 -8.23
N ARG A 66 -9.16 7.55 -9.41
CA ARG A 66 -8.08 8.54 -9.55
C ARG A 66 -8.38 9.82 -8.80
N ARG A 67 -9.60 10.33 -8.89
CA ARG A 67 -10.05 11.51 -8.16
C ARG A 67 -10.01 11.28 -6.65
N LEU A 68 -10.52 10.13 -6.17
CA LEU A 68 -10.45 9.76 -4.76
C LEU A 68 -9.00 9.75 -4.24
N ILE A 69 -8.08 9.13 -5.00
CA ILE A 69 -6.66 9.08 -4.65
C ILE A 69 -6.05 10.49 -4.64
N ALA A 70 -6.35 11.32 -5.61
CA ALA A 70 -5.81 12.67 -5.74
C ALA A 70 -6.28 13.61 -4.62
N GLU A 71 -7.56 13.52 -4.22
CA GLU A 71 -8.22 14.45 -3.30
C GLU A 71 -8.16 14.01 -1.82
N ALA A 72 -7.88 12.74 -1.55
CA ALA A 72 -7.81 12.22 -0.18
C ALA A 72 -6.83 13.02 0.70
N LYS A 73 -7.16 13.23 1.97
CA LYS A 73 -6.20 13.83 2.92
C LYS A 73 -4.98 12.95 3.10
N VAL A 74 -5.19 11.64 3.25
CA VAL A 74 -4.14 10.64 3.38
C VAL A 74 -4.43 9.47 2.45
N VAL A 75 -3.41 8.98 1.78
CA VAL A 75 -3.46 7.71 1.04
C VAL A 75 -2.60 6.69 1.74
N PHE A 76 -3.15 5.49 1.97
CA PHE A 76 -2.44 4.30 2.40
C PHE A 76 -2.21 3.41 1.18
N PHE A 77 -0.97 3.02 0.91
CA PHE A 77 -0.56 2.36 -0.32
C PHE A 77 0.34 1.16 -0.07
N GLY A 78 0.03 0.04 -0.68
CA GLY A 78 0.85 -1.17 -0.67
C GLY A 78 0.12 -2.37 -1.24
N GLY A 79 0.77 -3.53 -1.27
CA GLY A 79 0.23 -4.75 -1.88
C GLY A 79 0.30 -4.77 -3.40
N THR A 80 0.75 -3.69 -4.04
CA THR A 80 1.07 -3.62 -5.47
C THR A 80 2.41 -2.93 -5.67
N ASP A 81 3.14 -3.29 -6.72
CA ASP A 81 4.41 -2.66 -7.13
C ASP A 81 4.20 -1.53 -8.15
N GLU A 82 2.94 -1.27 -8.56
CA GLU A 82 2.60 -0.24 -9.54
C GLU A 82 2.49 1.14 -8.88
N GLU A 83 3.60 1.85 -8.85
CA GLU A 83 3.72 3.19 -8.27
C GLU A 83 2.92 4.27 -9.01
N GLY A 84 2.44 3.99 -10.22
CA GLY A 84 1.67 4.92 -11.04
C GLY A 84 0.45 5.48 -10.31
N TYR A 85 -0.23 4.66 -9.51
CA TYR A 85 -1.42 5.07 -8.76
C TYR A 85 -1.21 6.22 -7.78
N ILE A 86 0.00 6.38 -7.24
CA ILE A 86 0.30 7.41 -6.23
C ILE A 86 1.37 8.41 -6.68
N ARG A 87 1.94 8.27 -7.88
CA ARG A 87 3.10 9.08 -8.34
C ARG A 87 2.81 10.57 -8.33
N GLU A 88 1.70 10.99 -8.90
CA GLU A 88 1.29 12.40 -8.91
C GLU A 88 1.20 12.96 -7.49
N ARG A 89 0.62 12.20 -6.59
CA ARG A 89 0.46 12.57 -5.19
C ARG A 89 1.80 12.72 -4.47
N LEU A 90 2.75 11.82 -4.74
CA LEU A 90 4.11 11.88 -4.21
C LEU A 90 4.86 13.12 -4.74
N ASP A 91 4.72 13.42 -6.03
CA ASP A 91 5.35 14.57 -6.68
C ASP A 91 4.76 15.90 -6.17
N LEU A 92 3.48 15.96 -5.87
CA LEU A 92 2.81 17.09 -5.23
C LEU A 92 3.13 17.23 -3.73
N GLY A 93 3.77 16.24 -3.11
CA GLY A 93 4.10 16.24 -1.69
C GLY A 93 2.89 16.09 -0.77
N LYS A 94 1.84 15.42 -1.23
CA LYS A 94 0.68 15.09 -0.39
C LYS A 94 1.01 13.90 0.52
N PRO A 95 0.37 13.78 1.70
CA PRO A 95 0.64 12.70 2.65
C PRO A 95 0.34 11.32 2.07
N VAL A 96 1.32 10.42 2.16
CA VAL A 96 1.19 9.01 1.79
C VAL A 96 1.78 8.14 2.91
N ILE A 97 1.03 7.15 3.34
CA ILE A 97 1.50 6.06 4.19
C ILE A 97 1.66 4.84 3.28
N ARG A 98 2.85 4.31 3.21
CA ARG A 98 3.14 3.09 2.44
C ARG A 98 3.29 1.92 3.39
N TYR A 99 2.99 0.72 2.94
CA TYR A 99 3.41 -0.49 3.65
C TYR A 99 4.13 -1.44 2.70
N SER A 100 5.06 -2.19 3.22
CA SER A 100 5.85 -3.13 2.44
C SER A 100 6.32 -4.30 3.29
N GLU A 101 6.44 -5.43 2.67
CA GLU A 101 7.26 -6.54 3.11
C GLU A 101 8.72 -6.30 2.69
N ARG A 102 9.60 -7.29 2.93
CA ARG A 102 11.02 -7.19 2.60
C ARG A 102 11.26 -6.92 1.12
N LEU A 103 12.10 -5.92 0.83
CA LEU A 103 12.58 -5.63 -0.53
C LEU A 103 13.54 -6.71 -1.05
N TYR A 104 14.33 -7.27 -0.16
CA TYR A 104 15.44 -8.19 -0.48
C TYR A 104 15.17 -9.61 0.04
N LYS A 105 13.98 -10.17 -0.29
CA LYS A 105 13.60 -11.55 0.09
C LYS A 105 14.61 -12.60 -0.38
N SER A 106 15.22 -12.38 -1.55
CA SER A 106 16.21 -13.30 -2.16
C SER A 106 17.67 -12.91 -1.86
N GLY A 107 17.90 -12.08 -0.85
CA GLY A 107 19.22 -11.63 -0.44
C GLY A 107 19.55 -10.18 -0.79
N GLN A 108 20.36 -9.55 0.07
CA GLN A 108 20.69 -8.12 -0.02
C GLN A 108 21.67 -7.76 -1.14
N TRP A 109 22.28 -8.75 -1.81
CA TRP A 109 23.17 -8.50 -2.96
C TRP A 109 22.50 -7.69 -4.08
N LYS A 110 21.17 -7.77 -4.21
CA LYS A 110 20.40 -6.95 -5.14
C LYS A 110 20.43 -5.45 -4.82
N ALA A 111 20.82 -5.08 -3.59
CA ALA A 111 20.95 -3.69 -3.20
C ALA A 111 22.09 -2.97 -3.91
N VAL A 112 23.11 -3.70 -4.40
CA VAL A 112 24.26 -3.13 -5.11
C VAL A 112 24.10 -3.13 -6.64
N SER A 113 23.03 -3.69 -7.16
CA SER A 113 22.72 -3.65 -8.59
C SER A 113 22.38 -2.23 -9.03
N PRO A 114 23.07 -1.64 -10.02
CA PRO A 114 22.82 -0.27 -10.49
C PRO A 114 21.36 -0.05 -10.90
N ARG A 115 20.76 -1.02 -11.63
CA ARG A 115 19.34 -0.98 -12.04
C ARG A 115 18.40 -1.04 -10.82
N GLY A 116 18.72 -1.90 -9.85
CA GLY A 116 17.94 -2.01 -8.61
C GLY A 116 18.02 -0.74 -7.78
N LEU A 117 19.20 -0.13 -7.66
CA LEU A 117 19.39 1.13 -6.96
C LEU A 117 18.64 2.28 -7.64
N LEU A 118 18.67 2.37 -8.96
CA LEU A 118 17.92 3.37 -9.71
C LEU A 118 16.42 3.24 -9.47
N LYS A 119 15.88 2.01 -9.54
CA LYS A 119 14.46 1.76 -9.22
C LYS A 119 14.14 2.19 -7.79
N LYS A 120 14.95 1.82 -6.80
CA LYS A 120 14.71 2.20 -5.39
C LYS A 120 14.84 3.71 -5.17
N TYR A 121 15.73 4.38 -5.89
CA TYR A 121 15.79 5.84 -5.88
C TYR A 121 14.49 6.45 -6.41
N GLN A 122 14.01 6.01 -7.57
CA GLN A 122 12.79 6.51 -8.20
C GLN A 122 11.54 6.27 -7.35
N ASP A 123 11.41 5.09 -6.75
CA ASP A 123 10.20 4.69 -6.04
C ASP A 123 10.19 5.16 -4.58
N HIS A 124 11.36 5.35 -3.95
CA HIS A 124 11.44 5.59 -2.51
C HIS A 124 12.35 6.77 -2.11
N THR A 125 13.63 6.74 -2.51
CA THR A 125 14.64 7.64 -1.93
C THR A 125 14.44 9.09 -2.34
N ARG A 126 13.99 9.36 -3.56
CA ARG A 126 13.71 10.72 -4.05
C ARG A 126 12.65 11.43 -3.23
N TYR A 127 11.75 10.67 -2.59
CA TYR A 127 10.67 11.20 -1.75
C TYR A 127 11.03 11.30 -0.26
N ARG A 128 12.29 11.05 0.12
CA ARG A 128 12.74 11.00 1.53
C ARG A 128 12.40 12.25 2.36
N ARG A 129 12.30 13.43 1.73
CA ARG A 129 11.95 14.69 2.39
C ARG A 129 10.46 15.01 2.36
N ARG A 130 9.67 14.25 1.60
CA ARG A 130 8.22 14.42 1.48
C ARG A 130 7.48 13.78 2.67
N PRO A 131 6.21 14.11 2.93
CA PRO A 131 5.40 13.50 4.00
C PRO A 131 4.97 12.08 3.63
N VAL A 132 5.97 11.23 3.40
CA VAL A 132 5.78 9.82 3.06
C VAL A 132 6.34 8.97 4.19
N TYR A 133 5.51 8.10 4.75
CA TYR A 133 5.83 7.18 5.84
C TYR A 133 5.82 5.74 5.31
N MET A 134 6.63 4.87 5.92
CA MET A 134 6.68 3.46 5.57
C MET A 134 6.34 2.60 6.78
N LEU A 135 5.30 1.81 6.65
CA LEU A 135 4.93 0.77 7.60
C LEU A 135 5.62 -0.53 7.21
N CYS A 136 6.46 -1.02 8.10
CA CYS A 136 7.33 -2.16 7.88
C CYS A 136 6.65 -3.44 8.37
N ALA A 137 6.13 -4.26 7.44
CA ALA A 137 5.51 -5.54 7.74
C ALA A 137 6.60 -6.61 7.94
N GLY A 138 7.13 -6.69 9.14
CA GLY A 138 8.16 -7.65 9.55
C GLY A 138 9.45 -7.01 10.07
N ALA A 139 10.23 -7.81 10.80
CA ALA A 139 11.39 -7.35 11.59
C ALA A 139 12.53 -6.72 10.76
N TYR A 140 12.73 -7.19 9.54
CA TYR A 140 13.88 -6.80 8.71
C TYR A 140 13.57 -5.74 7.64
N VAL A 141 12.31 -5.33 7.49
CA VAL A 141 11.88 -4.39 6.44
C VAL A 141 12.55 -3.03 6.62
N ALA A 142 12.61 -2.54 7.85
CA ALA A 142 13.24 -1.27 8.15
C ALA A 142 14.73 -1.25 7.76
N SER A 143 15.47 -2.37 7.98
CA SER A 143 16.87 -2.45 7.58
C SER A 143 17.06 -2.41 6.06
N ASP A 144 16.16 -3.03 5.30
CA ASP A 144 16.20 -2.98 3.83
C ASP A 144 16.05 -1.53 3.32
N PHE A 145 15.16 -0.73 3.93
CA PHE A 145 14.99 0.69 3.58
C PHE A 145 16.14 1.59 4.08
N HIS A 146 16.80 1.23 5.18
CA HIS A 146 18.01 1.93 5.64
C HIS A 146 19.15 1.81 4.64
N ILE A 147 19.34 0.64 4.01
CA ILE A 147 20.39 0.43 2.98
C ILE A 147 20.27 1.46 1.86
N VAL A 148 19.04 1.75 1.41
CA VAL A 148 18.79 2.71 0.34
C VAL A 148 18.53 4.13 0.86
N ARG A 149 18.71 4.38 2.14
CA ARG A 149 18.53 5.68 2.81
C ARG A 149 17.16 6.32 2.55
N ALA A 150 16.13 5.51 2.41
CA ALA A 150 14.75 5.96 2.28
C ALA A 150 14.10 6.21 3.65
N TYR A 151 13.09 7.05 3.70
CA TYR A 151 12.22 7.31 4.87
C TYR A 151 12.94 7.62 6.20
N PRO A 152 13.92 8.56 6.26
CA PRO A 152 14.63 8.85 7.50
C PRO A 152 13.65 9.26 8.62
N LYS A 153 13.70 8.54 9.76
CA LYS A 153 12.80 8.72 10.92
C LYS A 153 11.30 8.50 10.63
N LYS A 154 10.97 7.82 9.52
CA LYS A 154 9.59 7.58 9.08
C LYS A 154 9.31 6.10 8.79
N LEU A 155 10.11 5.20 9.36
CA LEU A 155 9.92 3.76 9.33
C LEU A 155 9.21 3.35 10.61
N LEU A 156 8.02 2.79 10.49
CA LEU A 156 7.18 2.40 11.62
C LEU A 156 6.90 0.89 11.54
N ARG A 157 6.72 0.25 12.68
CA ARG A 157 6.35 -1.16 12.74
C ARG A 157 4.91 -1.34 12.26
N TRP A 158 4.68 -2.43 11.54
CA TRP A 158 3.38 -2.82 11.04
C TRP A 158 3.24 -4.35 11.09
N GLY A 159 2.00 -4.83 11.11
CA GLY A 159 1.67 -6.25 11.04
C GLY A 159 0.43 -6.48 10.19
N TYR A 160 0.08 -7.74 10.02
CA TYR A 160 -1.22 -8.14 9.48
C TYR A 160 -2.23 -8.27 10.61
N PHE A 161 -3.49 -8.03 10.30
CA PHE A 161 -4.61 -8.10 11.24
C PHE A 161 -5.57 -9.21 10.79
N PRO A 162 -5.18 -10.50 10.92
CA PRO A 162 -6.07 -11.59 10.59
C PRO A 162 -7.28 -11.59 11.54
N GLU A 163 -8.39 -12.12 11.04
CA GLU A 163 -9.56 -12.36 11.88
C GLU A 163 -9.22 -13.28 13.05
N THR A 164 -9.57 -12.86 14.25
CA THR A 164 -9.44 -13.72 15.43
C THR A 164 -10.59 -14.72 15.40
N ARG A 165 -10.28 -16.00 15.28
CA ARG A 165 -11.27 -17.07 15.47
C ARG A 165 -11.25 -17.46 16.94
N GLU A 166 -12.40 -17.32 17.59
CA GLU A 166 -12.65 -17.90 18.92
C GLU A 166 -12.79 -19.42 18.83
#